data_5af8aa95b23cbed4ac2e0328b27b0df1
#
_entry.id   5af8aa95b23cbed4ac2e0328b27b0df1
#
_cell.length_a   1.000
_cell.length_b   1.000
_cell.length_c   1.000
_cell.angle_alpha   90.00
_cell.angle_beta   90.00
_cell.angle_gamma   90.00
#
_symmetry.space_group_name_H-M   'P 1'
#
loop_
_entity.id
_entity.type
_entity.pdbx_description
1 polymer ?
#
loop_
_entity_poly.entity_id
_entity_poly.type
_entity_poly.pdbx_seq_one_letter_code
_entity_poly.pdbx_strand_id
1 'polypeptide(L)'
;MSTLTLGIVVILYMFVIAWLGYIGYKQTKNASDYLLGGRKVNPIIMALSYGATFISASAIVGFGGVAATFGMGIQWLCLLNMFMGVVVAFIFFGRRTRKLGEQHNARTFPQLLGMHYKSRSIQIFIATIIFIGMPLYAAVVMKGGAVF
;
A
#
# COMPACT_ATOMS: atom_id res chain seq x y z
N MET A 1 -9.78 -1.24 -29.31
CA MET A 1 -8.93 -2.46 -29.22
C MET A 1 -9.81 -3.67 -29.51
N SER A 2 -9.32 -4.64 -30.30
CA SER A 2 -10.11 -5.85 -30.53
C SER A 2 -10.18 -6.67 -29.23
N THR A 3 -11.31 -7.35 -29.00
CA THR A 3 -11.50 -8.23 -27.82
C THR A 3 -10.38 -9.28 -27.69
N LEU A 4 -9.85 -9.70 -28.82
CA LEU A 4 -8.77 -10.66 -28.89
C LEU A 4 -7.44 -10.06 -28.36
N THR A 5 -7.12 -8.82 -28.71
CA THR A 5 -5.93 -8.12 -28.21
C THR A 5 -6.00 -7.93 -26.68
N LEU A 6 -7.18 -7.55 -26.19
CA LEU A 6 -7.41 -7.36 -24.74
C LEU A 6 -7.25 -8.71 -24.00
N GLY A 7 -7.77 -9.80 -24.55
CA GLY A 7 -7.63 -11.14 -23.99
C GLY A 7 -6.16 -11.58 -23.89
N ILE A 8 -5.36 -11.34 -24.93
CA ILE A 8 -3.92 -11.68 -24.94
C ILE A 8 -3.18 -10.88 -23.86
N VAL A 9 -3.43 -9.59 -23.74
CA VAL A 9 -2.78 -8.75 -22.72
C VAL A 9 -3.10 -9.22 -21.31
N VAL A 10 -4.37 -9.54 -21.03
CA VAL A 10 -4.80 -10.04 -19.71
C VAL A 10 -4.14 -11.39 -19.40
N ILE A 11 -4.10 -12.32 -20.34
CA ILE A 11 -3.47 -13.64 -20.14
C ILE A 11 -1.97 -13.48 -19.87
N LEU A 12 -1.29 -12.63 -20.64
CA LEU A 12 0.15 -12.38 -20.47
C LEU A 12 0.42 -11.74 -19.11
N TYR A 13 -0.40 -10.79 -18.69
CA TYR A 13 -0.32 -10.15 -17.37
C TYR A 13 -0.51 -11.18 -16.24
N MET A 14 -1.54 -12.03 -16.33
CA MET A 14 -1.79 -13.08 -15.35
C MET A 14 -0.64 -14.07 -15.26
N PHE A 15 -0.05 -14.42 -16.40
CA PHE A 15 1.12 -15.31 -16.44
C PHE A 15 2.34 -14.69 -15.73
N VAL A 16 2.63 -13.41 -15.98
CA VAL A 16 3.72 -12.68 -15.30
C VAL A 16 3.50 -12.65 -13.80
N ILE A 17 2.28 -12.32 -13.35
CA ILE A 17 1.96 -12.28 -11.90
C ILE A 17 2.06 -13.67 -11.27
N ALA A 18 1.55 -14.71 -11.93
CA ALA A 18 1.64 -16.07 -11.43
C ALA A 18 3.11 -16.52 -11.29
N TRP A 19 3.95 -16.19 -12.28
CA TRP A 19 5.38 -16.49 -12.24
C TRP A 19 6.10 -15.75 -11.12
N LEU A 20 5.87 -14.44 -10.97
CA LEU A 20 6.43 -13.67 -9.87
C LEU A 20 5.94 -14.19 -8.50
N GLY A 21 4.67 -14.56 -8.40
CA GLY A 21 4.10 -15.18 -7.20
C GLY A 21 4.78 -16.52 -6.86
N TYR A 22 5.04 -17.35 -7.87
CA TYR A 22 5.75 -18.61 -7.69
C TYR A 22 7.20 -18.42 -7.19
N ILE A 23 7.93 -17.45 -7.77
CA ILE A 23 9.27 -17.10 -7.31
C ILE A 23 9.23 -16.59 -5.86
N GLY A 24 8.29 -15.70 -5.54
CA GLY A 24 8.09 -15.20 -4.19
C GLY A 24 7.78 -16.31 -3.20
N TYR A 25 6.88 -17.23 -3.54
CA TYR A 25 6.54 -18.38 -2.72
C TYR A 25 7.77 -19.26 -2.41
N LYS A 26 8.59 -19.54 -3.40
CA LYS A 26 9.80 -20.36 -3.24
C LYS A 26 10.85 -19.70 -2.32
N GLN A 27 10.90 -18.38 -2.30
CA GLN A 27 11.86 -17.61 -1.48
C GLN A 27 11.35 -17.33 -0.06
N THR A 28 10.04 -17.39 0.16
CA THR A 28 9.39 -17.08 1.45
C THR A 28 9.41 -18.32 2.35
N LYS A 29 10.21 -18.28 3.41
CA LYS A 29 10.34 -19.39 4.36
C LYS A 29 9.55 -19.15 5.65
N ASN A 30 9.38 -17.90 6.05
CA ASN A 30 8.79 -17.50 7.32
C ASN A 30 7.78 -16.36 7.16
N ALA A 31 6.89 -16.20 8.15
CA ALA A 31 5.96 -15.08 8.18
C ALA A 31 6.64 -13.72 8.18
N SER A 32 7.87 -13.62 8.70
CA SER A 32 8.68 -12.39 8.63
C SER A 32 9.14 -12.08 7.21
N ASP A 33 9.50 -13.09 6.43
CA ASP A 33 9.89 -12.93 5.03
C ASP A 33 8.70 -12.46 4.19
N TYR A 34 7.51 -13.02 4.45
CA TYR A 34 6.29 -12.65 3.76
C TYR A 34 5.84 -11.20 4.08
N LEU A 35 5.81 -10.84 5.37
CA LEU A 35 5.24 -9.56 5.82
C LEU A 35 6.24 -8.39 5.73
N LEU A 36 7.53 -8.66 5.89
CA LEU A 36 8.56 -7.63 6.03
C LEU A 36 9.71 -7.79 5.02
N GLY A 37 9.62 -8.73 4.06
CA GLY A 37 10.73 -9.04 3.17
C GLY A 37 12.02 -9.40 3.92
N GLY A 38 11.91 -10.07 5.06
CA GLY A 38 13.05 -10.39 5.92
C GLY A 38 13.79 -9.16 6.48
N ARG A 39 13.20 -7.96 6.38
CA ARG A 39 13.82 -6.66 6.74
C ARG A 39 15.11 -6.34 5.96
N LYS A 40 15.33 -6.99 4.83
CA LYS A 40 16.53 -6.85 3.99
C LYS A 40 16.23 -6.27 2.61
N VAL A 41 15.03 -5.74 2.40
CA VAL A 41 14.64 -5.18 1.10
C VAL A 41 15.48 -3.94 0.79
N ASN A 42 15.96 -3.86 -0.45
CA ASN A 42 16.72 -2.71 -0.92
C ASN A 42 15.85 -1.43 -0.81
N PRO A 43 16.38 -0.33 -0.26
CA PRO A 43 15.63 0.93 -0.11
C PRO A 43 15.03 1.47 -1.40
N ILE A 44 15.72 1.30 -2.54
CA ILE A 44 15.23 1.76 -3.84
C ILE A 44 14.00 0.95 -4.28
N ILE A 45 14.06 -0.39 -4.11
CA ILE A 45 12.92 -1.26 -4.43
C ILE A 45 11.73 -0.92 -3.52
N MET A 46 11.97 -0.67 -2.25
CA MET A 46 10.93 -0.25 -1.29
C MET A 46 10.31 1.09 -1.69
N ALA A 47 11.13 2.07 -2.09
CA ALA A 47 10.64 3.38 -2.53
C ALA A 47 9.80 3.28 -3.80
N LEU A 48 10.25 2.50 -4.80
CA LEU A 48 9.50 2.25 -6.03
C LEU A 48 8.17 1.52 -5.76
N SER A 49 8.19 0.50 -4.91
CA SER A 49 6.99 -0.23 -4.50
C SER A 49 5.99 0.67 -3.77
N TYR A 50 6.47 1.51 -2.85
CA TYR A 50 5.65 2.49 -2.16
C TYR A 50 5.05 3.50 -3.15
N GLY A 51 5.87 4.07 -4.03
CA GLY A 51 5.42 5.00 -5.06
C GLY A 51 4.35 4.40 -5.97
N ALA A 52 4.55 3.17 -6.44
CA ALA A 52 3.58 2.46 -7.27
C ALA A 52 2.24 2.22 -6.54
N THR A 53 2.29 1.91 -5.24
CA THR A 53 1.09 1.73 -4.41
C THR A 53 0.40 3.06 -4.10
N PHE A 54 1.17 4.16 -3.97
CA PHE A 54 0.64 5.49 -3.66
C PHE A 54 -0.11 6.11 -4.84
N ILE A 55 0.28 5.78 -6.09
CA ILE A 55 -0.45 6.19 -7.30
C ILE A 55 -1.76 5.40 -7.36
N SER A 56 -2.78 5.94 -6.70
CA SER A 56 -4.10 5.30 -6.61
C SER A 56 -5.07 5.88 -7.65
N ALA A 57 -6.11 5.10 -7.99
CA ALA A 57 -7.19 5.57 -8.83
C ALA A 57 -7.86 6.85 -8.26
N SER A 58 -7.98 6.96 -6.94
CA SER A 58 -8.51 8.17 -6.29
C SER A 58 -7.60 9.40 -6.46
N ALA A 59 -6.28 9.21 -6.52
CA ALA A 59 -5.37 10.33 -6.79
C ALA A 59 -5.50 10.83 -8.24
N ILE A 60 -5.61 9.93 -9.20
CA ILE A 60 -5.69 10.31 -10.62
C ILE A 60 -7.11 10.78 -10.98
N VAL A 61 -8.12 9.96 -10.66
CA VAL A 61 -9.53 10.26 -11.01
C VAL A 61 -10.11 11.32 -10.10
N GLY A 62 -9.93 11.17 -8.78
CA GLY A 62 -10.51 12.06 -7.78
C GLY A 62 -9.95 13.47 -7.91
N PHE A 63 -8.65 13.64 -7.78
CA PHE A 63 -8.04 14.97 -7.89
C PHE A 63 -8.10 15.52 -9.32
N GLY A 64 -7.97 14.67 -10.35
CA GLY A 64 -8.12 15.08 -11.75
C GLY A 64 -9.55 15.58 -12.05
N GLY A 65 -10.57 14.85 -11.61
CA GLY A 65 -11.97 15.26 -11.76
C GLY A 65 -12.30 16.56 -11.01
N VAL A 66 -11.80 16.71 -9.80
CA VAL A 66 -11.99 17.95 -9.01
C VAL A 66 -11.22 19.12 -9.63
N ALA A 67 -10.01 18.88 -10.19
CA ALA A 67 -9.27 19.91 -10.91
C ALA A 67 -9.99 20.38 -12.19
N ALA A 68 -10.69 19.46 -12.87
CA ALA A 68 -11.49 19.80 -14.05
C ALA A 68 -12.70 20.71 -13.70
N THR A 69 -13.28 20.56 -12.50
CA THR A 69 -14.46 21.35 -12.08
C THR A 69 -14.10 22.65 -11.35
N PHE A 70 -13.04 22.64 -10.53
CA PHE A 70 -12.67 23.77 -9.68
C PHE A 70 -11.37 24.46 -10.09
N GLY A 71 -10.76 24.01 -11.18
CA GLY A 71 -9.53 24.56 -11.73
C GLY A 71 -8.24 24.02 -11.08
N MET A 72 -7.11 24.46 -11.62
CA MET A 72 -5.77 23.95 -11.28
C MET A 72 -5.30 24.25 -9.85
N GLY A 73 -5.99 25.11 -9.10
CA GLY A 73 -5.66 25.42 -7.70
C GLY A 73 -5.62 24.18 -6.79
N ILE A 74 -6.37 23.13 -7.14
CA ILE A 74 -6.39 21.87 -6.39
C ILE A 74 -5.07 21.09 -6.49
N GLN A 75 -4.24 21.36 -7.51
CA GLN A 75 -2.90 20.77 -7.59
C GLN A 75 -2.02 21.15 -6.40
N TRP A 76 -2.20 22.33 -5.82
CA TRP A 76 -1.50 22.73 -4.61
C TRP A 76 -1.84 21.82 -3.44
N LEU A 77 -3.09 21.39 -3.32
CA LEU A 77 -3.51 20.45 -2.29
C LEU A 77 -2.82 19.09 -2.48
N CYS A 78 -2.71 18.59 -3.71
CA CYS A 78 -1.97 17.38 -4.03
C CYS A 78 -0.48 17.49 -3.69
N LEU A 79 0.17 18.57 -4.10
CA LEU A 79 1.58 18.84 -3.82
C LEU A 79 1.85 18.95 -2.31
N LEU A 80 1.05 19.74 -1.60
CA LEU A 80 1.19 19.91 -0.16
C LEU A 80 0.94 18.61 0.61
N ASN A 81 -0.06 17.83 0.22
CA ASN A 81 -0.32 16.52 0.83
C ASN A 81 0.86 15.56 0.61
N MET A 82 1.43 15.53 -0.59
CA MET A 82 2.58 14.69 -0.90
C MET A 82 3.83 15.12 -0.13
N PHE A 83 4.20 16.40 -0.22
CA PHE A 83 5.42 16.88 0.41
C PHE A 83 5.29 17.03 1.93
N MET A 84 4.22 17.65 2.42
CA MET A 84 4.02 17.82 3.86
C MET A 84 3.56 16.52 4.54
N GLY A 85 2.57 15.82 3.97
CA GLY A 85 2.03 14.60 4.57
C GLY A 85 3.04 13.46 4.56
N VAL A 86 3.47 13.05 3.38
CA VAL A 86 4.32 11.85 3.21
C VAL A 86 5.73 12.10 3.73
N VAL A 87 6.39 13.19 3.30
CA VAL A 87 7.78 13.47 3.67
C VAL A 87 7.90 13.70 5.18
N VAL A 88 7.03 14.52 5.77
CA VAL A 88 7.00 14.77 7.21
C VAL A 88 6.72 13.47 7.97
N ALA A 89 5.75 12.67 7.54
CA ALA A 89 5.44 11.39 8.18
C ALA A 89 6.65 10.44 8.18
N PHE A 90 7.36 10.30 7.07
CA PHE A 90 8.54 9.44 6.99
C PHE A 90 9.72 9.95 7.81
N ILE A 91 9.98 11.26 7.81
CA ILE A 91 11.10 11.85 8.55
C ILE A 91 10.85 11.75 10.07
N PHE A 92 9.68 12.15 10.55
CA PHE A 92 9.40 12.21 11.98
C PHE A 92 8.98 10.87 12.58
N PHE A 93 8.13 10.12 11.89
CA PHE A 93 7.57 8.88 12.43
C PHE A 93 8.26 7.62 11.90
N GLY A 94 8.82 7.63 10.71
CA GLY A 94 9.40 6.45 10.08
C GLY A 94 10.48 5.79 10.92
N ARG A 95 11.46 6.56 11.38
CA ARG A 95 12.55 6.04 12.25
C ARG A 95 12.04 5.50 13.59
N ARG A 96 11.11 6.22 14.21
CA ARG A 96 10.55 5.81 15.52
C ARG A 96 9.72 4.55 15.40
N THR A 97 8.84 4.48 14.42
CA THR A 97 8.01 3.30 14.15
C THR A 97 8.86 2.08 13.83
N ARG A 98 9.89 2.24 13.01
CA ARG A 98 10.82 1.15 12.70
C ARG A 98 11.53 0.65 13.94
N LYS A 99 12.11 1.54 14.75
CA LYS A 99 12.80 1.18 15.99
C LYS A 99 11.88 0.44 16.98
N LEU A 100 10.66 0.95 17.17
CA LEU A 100 9.65 0.28 18.00
C LEU A 100 9.26 -1.09 17.45
N GLY A 101 9.09 -1.21 16.14
CA GLY A 101 8.78 -2.47 15.47
C GLY A 101 9.90 -3.51 15.62
N GLU A 102 11.16 -3.08 15.59
CA GLU A 102 12.31 -3.95 15.82
C GLU A 102 12.42 -4.38 17.30
N GLN A 103 12.28 -3.44 18.23
CA GLN A 103 12.32 -3.71 19.67
C GLN A 103 11.25 -4.70 20.13
N HIS A 104 10.05 -4.59 19.61
CA HIS A 104 8.94 -5.48 19.96
C HIS A 104 8.82 -6.70 19.04
N ASN A 105 9.74 -6.84 18.06
CA ASN A 105 9.65 -7.87 17.02
C ASN A 105 8.25 -7.93 16.36
N ALA A 106 7.60 -6.77 16.25
CA ALA A 106 6.28 -6.65 15.66
C ALA A 106 6.36 -6.79 14.13
N ARG A 107 5.43 -7.55 13.55
CA ARG A 107 5.35 -7.81 12.11
C ARG A 107 4.23 -7.04 11.43
N THR A 108 3.23 -6.63 12.21
CA THR A 108 2.07 -5.87 11.73
C THR A 108 1.80 -4.67 12.63
N PHE A 109 1.11 -3.66 12.09
CA PHE A 109 0.77 -2.46 12.83
C PHE A 109 -0.14 -2.74 14.05
N PRO A 110 -1.20 -3.58 13.96
CA PRO A 110 -1.98 -3.98 15.13
C PRO A 110 -1.14 -4.65 16.21
N GLN A 111 -0.20 -5.51 15.81
CA GLN A 111 0.70 -6.18 16.75
C GLN A 111 1.61 -5.19 17.46
N LEU A 112 2.16 -4.20 16.71
CA LEU A 112 2.99 -3.14 17.28
C LEU A 112 2.25 -2.36 18.37
N LEU A 113 1.03 -1.93 18.09
CA LEU A 113 0.21 -1.16 19.05
C LEU A 113 -0.19 -2.04 20.24
N GLY A 114 -0.60 -3.28 20.00
CA GLY A 114 -0.96 -4.22 21.08
C GLY A 114 0.21 -4.47 22.05
N MET A 115 1.42 -4.63 21.53
CA MET A 115 2.62 -4.81 22.33
C MET A 115 3.04 -3.53 23.06
N HIS A 116 2.99 -2.38 22.37
CA HIS A 116 3.36 -1.10 22.95
C HIS A 116 2.46 -0.70 24.13
N TYR A 117 1.15 -0.86 23.95
CA TYR A 117 0.15 -0.57 25.01
C TYR A 117 -0.12 -1.78 25.95
N LYS A 118 0.57 -2.90 25.74
CA LYS A 118 0.38 -4.15 26.52
C LYS A 118 -1.09 -4.58 26.61
N SER A 119 -1.85 -4.37 25.53
CA SER A 119 -3.28 -4.64 25.48
C SER A 119 -3.64 -5.47 24.25
N ARG A 120 -4.11 -6.69 24.50
CA ARG A 120 -4.61 -7.59 23.46
C ARG A 120 -5.91 -7.07 22.82
N SER A 121 -6.73 -6.38 23.60
CA SER A 121 -7.98 -5.80 23.10
C SER A 121 -7.72 -4.73 22.02
N ILE A 122 -6.73 -3.86 22.22
CA ILE A 122 -6.32 -2.86 21.23
C ILE A 122 -5.85 -3.55 19.93
N GLN A 123 -5.05 -4.61 20.05
CA GLN A 123 -4.58 -5.36 18.90
C GLN A 123 -5.75 -5.96 18.09
N ILE A 124 -6.70 -6.62 18.76
CA ILE A 124 -7.87 -7.24 18.14
C ILE A 124 -8.75 -6.18 17.48
N PHE A 125 -9.04 -5.10 18.20
CA PHE A 125 -9.87 -4.01 17.70
C PHE A 125 -9.33 -3.41 16.41
N ILE A 126 -8.04 -3.07 16.38
CA ILE A 126 -7.39 -2.50 15.21
C ILE A 126 -7.32 -3.53 14.06
N ALA A 127 -7.01 -4.79 14.36
CA ALA A 127 -6.99 -5.85 13.35
C ALA A 127 -8.38 -6.05 12.72
N THR A 128 -9.45 -5.98 13.50
CA THR A 128 -10.83 -6.10 13.03
C THR A 128 -11.21 -4.92 12.12
N ILE A 129 -10.85 -3.69 12.50
CA ILE A 129 -11.09 -2.50 11.66
C ILE A 129 -10.37 -2.65 10.32
N ILE A 130 -9.11 -3.08 10.32
CA ILE A 130 -8.35 -3.29 9.08
C ILE A 130 -8.98 -4.40 8.25
N PHE A 131 -9.35 -5.52 8.88
CA PHE A 131 -9.95 -6.66 8.19
C PHE A 131 -11.26 -6.32 7.48
N ILE A 132 -12.10 -5.49 8.09
CA ILE A 132 -13.36 -5.03 7.50
C ILE A 132 -13.12 -3.90 6.49
N GLY A 133 -12.23 -2.95 6.81
CA GLY A 133 -11.98 -1.76 5.99
C GLY A 133 -11.25 -2.05 4.68
N MET A 134 -10.31 -3.01 4.68
CA MET A 134 -9.50 -3.29 3.49
C MET A 134 -10.31 -3.84 2.29
N PRO A 135 -11.25 -4.78 2.44
CA PRO A 135 -12.11 -5.19 1.33
C PRO A 135 -12.98 -4.05 0.76
N LEU A 136 -13.50 -3.18 1.62
CA LEU A 136 -14.26 -2.01 1.19
C LEU A 136 -13.37 -1.05 0.39
N TYR A 137 -12.17 -0.76 0.89
CA TYR A 137 -11.18 0.03 0.18
C TYR A 137 -10.83 -0.58 -1.18
N ALA A 138 -10.54 -1.88 -1.23
CA ALA A 138 -10.22 -2.58 -2.47
C ALA A 138 -11.36 -2.48 -3.50
N ALA A 139 -12.62 -2.62 -3.07
CA ALA A 139 -13.78 -2.49 -3.95
C ALA A 139 -13.88 -1.08 -4.57
N VAL A 140 -13.63 -0.03 -3.78
CA VAL A 140 -13.62 1.36 -4.26
C VAL A 140 -12.50 1.59 -5.27
N VAL A 141 -11.29 1.08 -5.00
CA VAL A 141 -10.13 1.21 -5.90
C VAL A 141 -10.38 0.48 -7.21
N MET A 142 -10.93 -0.75 -7.16
CA MET A 142 -11.28 -1.52 -8.37
C MET A 142 -12.34 -0.79 -9.19
N LYS A 143 -13.38 -0.25 -8.57
CA LYS A 143 -14.41 0.54 -9.27
C LYS A 143 -13.80 1.80 -9.90
N GLY A 144 -12.92 2.50 -9.21
CA GLY A 144 -12.19 3.65 -9.75
C GLY A 144 -11.34 3.28 -10.97
N GLY A 145 -10.62 2.16 -10.93
CA GLY A 145 -9.83 1.66 -12.05
C GLY A 145 -10.66 1.19 -13.26
N ALA A 146 -11.89 0.73 -13.04
CA ALA A 146 -12.78 0.28 -14.11
C ALA A 146 -13.40 1.44 -14.92
N VAL A 147 -13.30 2.67 -14.46
CA VAL A 147 -13.82 3.87 -15.15
C VAL A 147 -12.81 4.42 -16.17
N PHE A 148 -11.55 3.98 -16.12
CA PHE A 148 -10.51 4.26 -17.13
C PHE A 148 -10.54 3.26 -18.27
#